data_d3df5bebf14445fd95af4baccbe32dc6
#
_entry.id   d3df5bebf14445fd95af4baccbe32dc6
#
_cell.length_a   1.000
_cell.length_b   1.000
_cell.length_c   1.000
_cell.angle_alpha   90.00
_cell.angle_beta   90.00
_cell.angle_gamma   90.00
#
_symmetry.space_group_name_H-M   'P 1'
#
loop_
_entity.id
_entity.type
_entity.pdbx_description
1 polymer ?
#
loop_
_entity_poly.entity_id
_entity_poly.type
_entity_poly.pdbx_seq_one_letter_code
_entity_poly.pdbx_strand_id
1 'polypeptide(L)'
;IYAITRSADTNWWKAVTQSAPIQSHNINASGATEKARYSFSLGYFSADYITKFTSYDRISLRANTEFKGLNDKLTIGENFTASFDNQKGQFTNDEEQNAVSAGYKHHPLLPIYDIAGNFAGSRGANLGNNFNPYASLKRNEDDRVFRLRLLGNVFANYEITPELSVRSSFGVDVRG
;
A
#
# COMPACT_ATOMS: atom_id res chain seq x y z
N ILE A 1 -3.94 -38.39 31.60
CA ILE A 1 -5.24 -37.70 31.55
C ILE A 1 -4.92 -36.25 31.76
N TYR A 2 -4.72 -35.52 30.68
CA TYR A 2 -4.61 -34.07 30.75
C TYR A 2 -5.97 -33.52 31.09
N ALA A 3 -6.03 -32.78 32.19
CA ALA A 3 -7.26 -32.22 32.72
C ALA A 3 -7.90 -31.33 31.65
N ILE A 4 -9.07 -31.69 31.19
CA ILE A 4 -9.99 -30.97 30.32
C ILE A 4 -10.36 -29.57 30.91
N THR A 5 -9.93 -29.28 32.13
CA THR A 5 -10.23 -28.08 32.89
C THR A 5 -9.46 -26.81 32.48
N ARG A 6 -8.61 -26.86 31.46
CA ARG A 6 -7.88 -25.72 30.90
C ARG A 6 -7.92 -25.70 29.39
N SER A 7 -9.05 -26.04 28.76
CA SER A 7 -9.24 -25.81 27.35
C SER A 7 -9.28 -24.30 27.09
N ALA A 8 -8.47 -23.84 26.17
CA ALA A 8 -8.59 -22.48 25.68
C ALA A 8 -9.93 -22.33 24.93
N ASP A 9 -10.48 -21.14 24.97
CA ASP A 9 -11.59 -20.72 24.12
C ASP A 9 -11.09 -19.48 23.33
N THR A 10 -10.22 -19.74 22.37
CA THR A 10 -9.53 -18.68 21.64
C THR A 10 -10.41 -18.16 20.52
N ASN A 11 -10.76 -16.89 20.59
CA ASN A 11 -11.35 -16.20 19.46
C ASN A 11 -10.25 -15.82 18.46
N TRP A 12 -9.97 -16.72 17.53
CA TRP A 12 -8.92 -16.56 16.54
C TRP A 12 -9.17 -15.39 15.60
N TRP A 13 -10.43 -15.08 15.26
CA TRP A 13 -10.76 -13.90 14.50
C TRP A 13 -10.26 -12.63 15.19
N LYS A 14 -10.61 -12.44 16.46
CA LYS A 14 -10.16 -11.31 17.26
C LYS A 14 -8.64 -11.32 17.48
N ALA A 15 -8.03 -12.49 17.51
CA ALA A 15 -6.58 -12.62 17.64
C ALA A 15 -5.83 -12.08 16.43
N VAL A 16 -6.34 -12.23 15.20
CA VAL A 16 -5.67 -11.85 13.95
C VAL A 16 -6.18 -10.54 13.35
N THR A 17 -7.28 -9.98 13.86
CA THR A 17 -7.87 -8.74 13.34
C THR A 17 -7.74 -7.56 14.28
N GLN A 18 -7.79 -6.36 13.71
CA GLN A 18 -7.75 -5.08 14.41
C GLN A 18 -8.66 -4.05 13.74
N SER A 19 -8.88 -2.91 14.41
CA SER A 19 -9.47 -1.74 13.77
C SER A 19 -8.50 -1.21 12.71
N ALA A 20 -9.04 -0.78 11.57
CA ALA A 20 -8.29 -0.41 10.38
C ALA A 20 -8.60 1.05 9.98
N PRO A 21 -8.05 2.05 10.70
CA PRO A 21 -8.22 3.45 10.34
C PRO A 21 -7.54 3.76 9.01
N ILE A 22 -8.16 4.66 8.25
CA ILE A 22 -7.62 5.18 6.99
C ILE A 22 -7.61 6.70 7.09
N GLN A 23 -6.52 7.32 6.66
CA GLN A 23 -6.39 8.76 6.56
C GLN A 23 -5.78 9.16 5.22
N SER A 24 -6.22 10.32 4.70
CA SER A 24 -5.70 10.89 3.47
C SER A 24 -5.64 12.40 3.60
N HIS A 25 -4.47 12.96 3.29
CA HIS A 25 -4.22 14.39 3.32
C HIS A 25 -3.65 14.82 1.97
N ASN A 26 -4.18 15.90 1.41
CA ASN A 26 -3.73 16.44 0.14
C ASN A 26 -3.56 17.95 0.25
N ILE A 27 -2.43 18.44 -0.25
CA ILE A 27 -2.15 19.87 -0.39
C ILE A 27 -1.94 20.14 -1.88
N ASN A 28 -2.64 21.14 -2.41
CA ASN A 28 -2.56 21.52 -3.81
C ASN A 28 -2.25 23.01 -3.90
N ALA A 29 -1.37 23.38 -4.82
CA ALA A 29 -1.06 24.75 -5.18
C ALA A 29 -1.08 24.85 -6.70
N SER A 30 -1.79 25.85 -7.23
CA SER A 30 -1.83 26.10 -8.66
C SER A 30 -1.85 27.58 -8.95
N GLY A 31 -1.34 27.95 -10.10
CA GLY A 31 -1.36 29.32 -10.58
C GLY A 31 -1.22 29.39 -12.08
N ALA A 32 -1.57 30.54 -12.63
CA ALA A 32 -1.45 30.82 -14.04
C ALA A 32 -1.09 32.27 -14.26
N THR A 33 -0.30 32.52 -15.31
CA THR A 33 -0.06 33.81 -15.92
C THR A 33 -0.48 33.72 -17.40
N GLU A 34 -0.33 34.79 -18.15
CA GLU A 34 -0.60 34.76 -19.60
C GLU A 34 0.27 33.71 -20.33
N LYS A 35 1.49 33.46 -19.83
CA LYS A 35 2.50 32.61 -20.49
C LYS A 35 2.84 31.34 -19.75
N ALA A 36 2.32 31.12 -18.53
CA ALA A 36 2.66 29.96 -17.74
C ALA A 36 1.46 29.45 -16.95
N ARG A 37 1.35 28.14 -16.83
CA ARG A 37 0.43 27.45 -15.92
C ARG A 37 1.22 26.45 -15.10
N TYR A 38 0.89 26.33 -13.82
CA TYR A 38 1.51 25.33 -12.96
C TYR A 38 0.51 24.78 -11.95
N SER A 39 0.71 23.53 -11.60
CA SER A 39 -0.05 22.85 -10.56
C SER A 39 0.85 21.86 -9.84
N PHE A 40 0.92 21.95 -8.53
CA PHE A 40 1.64 21.05 -7.64
C PHE A 40 0.68 20.41 -6.66
N SER A 41 0.86 19.13 -6.40
CA SER A 41 0.07 18.38 -5.44
C SER A 41 0.97 17.49 -4.61
N LEU A 42 0.82 17.55 -3.28
CA LEU A 42 1.46 16.65 -2.33
C LEU A 42 0.35 15.88 -1.62
N GLY A 43 0.43 14.54 -1.68
CA GLY A 43 -0.50 13.64 -1.02
C GLY A 43 0.20 12.74 -0.02
N TYR A 44 -0.42 12.56 1.14
CA TYR A 44 -0.10 11.52 2.11
C TYR A 44 -1.32 10.64 2.31
N PHE A 45 -1.13 9.34 2.21
CA PHE A 45 -2.14 8.33 2.46
C PHE A 45 -1.57 7.31 3.45
N SER A 46 -2.35 6.97 4.48
CA SER A 46 -2.01 5.94 5.45
C SER A 46 -3.24 5.09 5.74
N ALA A 47 -3.08 3.79 5.71
CA ALA A 47 -4.14 2.83 5.99
C ALA A 47 -3.59 1.67 6.81
N ASP A 48 -4.15 1.43 7.99
CA ASP A 48 -4.02 0.14 8.62
C ASP A 48 -4.94 -0.86 7.93
N TYR A 49 -4.54 -2.12 7.89
CA TYR A 49 -5.42 -3.18 7.41
C TYR A 49 -6.11 -3.89 8.58
N ILE A 50 -7.20 -4.56 8.28
CA ILE A 50 -7.93 -5.37 9.27
C ILE A 50 -7.08 -6.50 9.86
N THR A 51 -6.07 -6.96 9.16
CA THR A 51 -5.09 -7.93 9.66
C THR A 51 -4.09 -7.23 10.58
N LYS A 52 -3.87 -7.77 11.77
CA LYS A 52 -2.91 -7.20 12.73
C LYS A 52 -1.51 -7.08 12.15
N PHE A 53 -0.78 -6.04 12.58
CA PHE A 53 0.61 -5.76 12.22
C PHE A 53 0.81 -5.44 10.72
N THR A 54 -0.25 -5.14 9.99
CA THR A 54 -0.15 -4.78 8.58
C THR A 54 -0.65 -3.35 8.35
N SER A 55 0.10 -2.60 7.57
CA SER A 55 -0.23 -1.22 7.19
C SER A 55 0.32 -0.86 5.82
N TYR A 56 -0.18 0.24 5.29
CA TYR A 56 0.27 0.81 4.03
C TYR A 56 0.32 2.33 4.13
N ASP A 57 1.48 2.89 3.82
CA ASP A 57 1.71 4.32 3.75
C ASP A 57 2.16 4.71 2.34
N ARG A 58 1.68 5.84 1.85
CA ARG A 58 2.11 6.39 0.56
C ARG A 58 2.26 7.90 0.63
N ILE A 59 3.40 8.37 0.14
CA ILE A 59 3.62 9.78 -0.19
C ILE A 59 3.60 9.91 -1.70
N SER A 60 2.90 10.90 -2.23
CA SER A 60 2.82 11.18 -3.66
C SER A 60 3.04 12.65 -3.94
N LEU A 61 3.83 12.93 -4.95
CA LEU A 61 4.06 14.26 -5.51
C LEU A 61 3.59 14.27 -6.95
N ARG A 62 2.87 15.32 -7.34
CA ARG A 62 2.52 15.58 -8.73
C ARG A 62 2.87 17.02 -9.07
N ALA A 63 3.51 17.21 -10.22
CA ALA A 63 3.80 18.50 -10.79
C ALA A 63 3.33 18.50 -12.25
N ASN A 64 2.65 19.58 -12.65
CA ASN A 64 2.29 19.82 -14.02
C ASN A 64 2.62 21.27 -14.31
N THR A 65 3.43 21.52 -15.33
CA THR A 65 3.77 22.87 -15.76
C THR A 65 3.62 23.00 -17.26
N GLU A 66 3.27 24.18 -17.70
CA GLU A 66 3.12 24.53 -19.11
C GLU A 66 3.60 25.97 -19.32
N PHE A 67 4.41 26.18 -20.32
CA PHE A 67 4.95 27.48 -20.69
C PHE A 67 4.70 27.77 -22.17
N LYS A 68 4.28 28.99 -22.46
CA LYS A 68 4.13 29.52 -23.81
C LYS A 68 5.28 30.43 -24.18
N GLY A 69 5.84 30.24 -25.35
CA GLY A 69 6.94 31.01 -25.90
C GLY A 69 6.77 31.28 -27.40
N LEU A 70 7.74 31.97 -28.01
CA LEU A 70 7.76 32.30 -29.42
C LEU A 70 6.45 32.97 -29.91
N ASN A 71 6.04 34.05 -29.23
CA ASN A 71 4.77 34.74 -29.50
C ASN A 71 3.55 33.79 -29.45
N ASP A 72 3.50 32.96 -28.41
CA ASP A 72 2.47 31.96 -28.13
C ASP A 72 2.39 30.76 -29.10
N LYS A 73 3.31 30.70 -30.11
CA LYS A 73 3.35 29.59 -31.04
C LYS A 73 3.97 28.30 -30.49
N LEU A 74 4.75 28.39 -29.45
CA LEU A 74 5.38 27.23 -28.81
C LEU A 74 4.81 27.03 -27.41
N THR A 75 4.25 25.87 -27.16
CA THR A 75 3.85 25.42 -25.81
C THR A 75 4.74 24.25 -25.39
N ILE A 76 5.47 24.40 -24.28
CA ILE A 76 6.26 23.34 -23.68
C ILE A 76 5.62 23.01 -22.34
N GLY A 77 5.46 21.73 -22.04
CA GLY A 77 4.91 21.33 -20.76
C GLY A 77 5.50 20.03 -20.25
N GLU A 78 5.32 19.83 -18.97
CA GLU A 78 5.67 18.60 -18.28
C GLU A 78 4.51 18.13 -17.40
N ASN A 79 4.42 16.80 -17.24
CA ASN A 79 3.59 16.16 -16.24
C ASN A 79 4.49 15.17 -15.50
N PHE A 80 4.64 15.34 -14.22
CA PHE A 80 5.46 14.49 -13.38
C PHE A 80 4.66 13.97 -12.20
N THR A 81 4.80 12.68 -11.90
CA THR A 81 4.23 12.04 -10.71
C THR A 81 5.29 11.15 -10.09
N ALA A 82 5.54 11.33 -8.81
CA ALA A 82 6.37 10.45 -8.01
C ALA A 82 5.52 9.88 -6.87
N SER A 83 5.63 8.59 -6.58
CA SER A 83 5.08 7.99 -5.38
C SER A 83 6.09 7.09 -4.70
N PHE A 84 6.07 7.13 -3.38
CA PHE A 84 6.83 6.24 -2.53
C PHE A 84 5.86 5.53 -1.59
N ASP A 85 5.83 4.19 -1.69
CA ASP A 85 4.95 3.33 -0.93
C ASP A 85 5.78 2.54 0.10
N ASN A 86 5.26 2.42 1.31
CA ASN A 86 5.78 1.56 2.38
C ASN A 86 4.65 0.62 2.82
N GLN A 87 4.81 -0.66 2.55
CA GLN A 87 3.88 -1.70 2.95
C GLN A 87 4.50 -2.52 4.07
N LYS A 88 3.83 -2.60 5.21
CA LYS A 88 4.29 -3.29 6.42
C LYS A 88 3.50 -4.57 6.64
N GLY A 89 4.21 -5.64 7.06
CA GLY A 89 3.65 -6.91 7.47
C GLY A 89 3.51 -7.92 6.33
N GLN A 90 3.01 -9.09 6.67
CA GLN A 90 2.87 -10.20 5.73
C GLN A 90 1.64 -10.01 4.82
N PHE A 91 1.89 -10.04 3.52
CA PHE A 91 0.86 -10.07 2.48
C PHE A 91 1.04 -11.32 1.63
N THR A 92 0.04 -12.16 1.59
CA THR A 92 0.04 -13.36 0.76
C THR A 92 -1.32 -13.57 0.12
N ASN A 93 -1.32 -14.01 -1.13
CA ASN A 93 -2.52 -14.45 -1.86
C ASN A 93 -2.78 -15.96 -1.67
N ASP A 94 -1.90 -16.65 -0.98
CA ASP A 94 -2.03 -18.07 -0.67
C ASP A 94 -3.03 -18.23 0.49
N GLU A 95 -4.15 -18.90 0.23
CA GLU A 95 -5.18 -19.14 1.24
C GLU A 95 -4.68 -19.99 2.42
N GLU A 96 -3.71 -20.88 2.20
CA GLU A 96 -3.16 -21.71 3.24
C GLU A 96 -2.24 -20.94 4.17
N GLN A 97 -1.57 -19.90 3.65
CA GLN A 97 -0.65 -19.05 4.41
C GLN A 97 -1.31 -17.75 4.90
N ASN A 98 -2.53 -17.49 4.49
CA ASN A 98 -3.24 -16.27 4.89
C ASN A 98 -3.73 -16.39 6.34
N ALA A 99 -3.28 -15.47 7.20
CA ALA A 99 -3.61 -15.49 8.63
C ALA A 99 -5.10 -15.31 8.92
N VAL A 100 -5.85 -14.61 8.07
CA VAL A 100 -7.30 -14.44 8.22
C VAL A 100 -8.02 -15.75 7.92
N SER A 101 -7.68 -16.41 6.81
CA SER A 101 -8.21 -17.74 6.46
C SER A 101 -7.84 -18.78 7.51
N ALA A 102 -6.59 -18.78 7.97
CA ALA A 102 -6.13 -19.67 9.02
C ALA A 102 -6.86 -19.39 10.34
N GLY A 103 -7.06 -18.13 10.71
CA GLY A 103 -7.81 -17.75 11.92
C GLY A 103 -9.28 -18.21 11.90
N TYR A 104 -9.89 -18.25 10.72
CA TYR A 104 -11.24 -18.78 10.55
C TYR A 104 -11.31 -20.32 10.66
N LYS A 105 -10.28 -21.01 10.19
CA LYS A 105 -10.19 -22.49 10.18
C LYS A 105 -9.60 -23.05 11.47
N HIS A 106 -8.98 -22.24 12.32
CA HIS A 106 -8.25 -22.71 13.50
C HIS A 106 -9.18 -23.10 14.64
N HIS A 107 -8.85 -24.19 15.32
CA HIS A 107 -9.72 -24.74 16.37
C HIS A 107 -9.67 -23.86 17.65
N PRO A 108 -10.81 -23.46 18.25
CA PRO A 108 -10.83 -22.58 19.43
C PRO A 108 -10.15 -23.18 20.68
N LEU A 109 -10.08 -24.49 20.78
CA LEU A 109 -9.40 -25.17 21.91
C LEU A 109 -7.87 -24.99 21.89
N LEU A 110 -7.31 -24.46 20.80
CA LEU A 110 -5.89 -24.16 20.71
C LEU A 110 -5.65 -22.74 21.24
N PRO A 111 -4.74 -22.56 22.22
CA PRO A 111 -4.37 -21.22 22.70
C PRO A 111 -3.41 -20.53 21.70
N ILE A 112 -3.23 -19.21 21.82
CA ILE A 112 -2.22 -18.46 21.07
C ILE A 112 -0.82 -18.88 21.55
N TYR A 113 -0.64 -19.03 22.86
CA TYR A 113 0.61 -19.41 23.49
C TYR A 113 0.44 -20.70 24.30
N ASP A 114 1.49 -21.51 24.32
CA ASP A 114 1.58 -22.69 25.18
C ASP A 114 1.91 -22.31 26.63
N ILE A 115 1.98 -23.31 27.51
CA ILE A 115 2.27 -23.12 28.95
C ILE A 115 3.70 -22.60 29.21
N ALA A 116 4.59 -22.71 28.24
CA ALA A 116 5.96 -22.20 28.29
C ALA A 116 6.09 -20.80 27.68
N GLY A 117 4.99 -20.22 27.18
CA GLY A 117 4.97 -18.91 26.54
C GLY A 117 5.39 -18.90 25.08
N ASN A 118 5.60 -20.07 24.46
CA ASN A 118 5.85 -20.16 23.02
C ASN A 118 4.53 -20.16 22.25
N PHE A 119 4.59 -19.86 20.96
CA PHE A 119 3.42 -19.97 20.11
C PHE A 119 2.93 -21.42 20.03
N ALA A 120 1.68 -21.64 20.42
CA ALA A 120 1.10 -22.97 20.41
C ALA A 120 0.89 -23.48 18.98
N GLY A 121 1.08 -24.76 18.78
CA GLY A 121 0.84 -25.47 17.52
C GLY A 121 -0.32 -26.45 17.63
N SER A 122 -0.85 -26.87 16.49
CA SER A 122 -1.88 -27.91 16.40
C SER A 122 -1.26 -29.31 16.50
N ARG A 123 -0.81 -29.71 17.68
CA ARG A 123 -0.38 -31.09 17.93
C ARG A 123 -1.50 -31.87 18.59
N GLY A 124 -2.10 -32.78 17.87
CA GLY A 124 -3.12 -33.69 18.40
C GLY A 124 -4.03 -34.22 17.32
N ALA A 125 -4.57 -35.45 17.56
CA ALA A 125 -5.56 -36.02 16.67
C ALA A 125 -6.79 -35.11 16.59
N ASN A 126 -7.27 -34.83 15.39
CA ASN A 126 -8.48 -34.05 15.11
C ASN A 126 -8.42 -32.55 15.37
N LEU A 127 -7.24 -31.96 15.65
CA LEU A 127 -7.09 -30.51 15.81
C LEU A 127 -6.60 -29.79 14.53
N GLY A 128 -6.47 -30.54 13.44
CA GLY A 128 -5.96 -30.03 12.18
C GLY A 128 -4.43 -29.88 12.15
N ASN A 129 -3.91 -29.43 11.03
CA ASN A 129 -2.48 -29.18 10.81
C ASN A 129 -2.17 -27.71 10.50
N ASN A 130 -3.10 -26.81 10.77
CA ASN A 130 -2.93 -25.40 10.49
C ASN A 130 -1.83 -24.77 11.36
N PHE A 131 -1.07 -23.85 10.78
CA PHE A 131 -0.12 -23.03 11.53
C PHE A 131 -0.85 -22.06 12.45
N ASN A 132 -0.17 -21.59 13.51
CA ASN A 132 -0.70 -20.56 14.38
C ASN A 132 -0.75 -19.21 13.63
N PRO A 133 -1.93 -18.68 13.29
CA PRO A 133 -2.03 -17.49 12.44
C PRO A 133 -1.51 -16.23 13.14
N TYR A 134 -1.65 -16.11 14.43
CA TYR A 134 -1.11 -14.99 15.19
C TYR A 134 0.44 -15.03 15.21
N ALA A 135 1.02 -16.23 15.35
CA ALA A 135 2.47 -16.40 15.29
C ALA A 135 3.04 -15.99 13.92
N SER A 136 2.35 -16.34 12.85
CA SER A 136 2.74 -15.94 11.50
C SER A 136 2.77 -14.41 11.36
N LEU A 137 1.71 -13.74 11.77
CA LEU A 137 1.63 -12.27 11.72
C LEU A 137 2.69 -11.61 12.59
N LYS A 138 2.89 -12.12 13.81
CA LYS A 138 3.85 -11.54 14.77
C LYS A 138 5.30 -11.70 14.34
N ARG A 139 5.65 -12.81 13.68
CA ARG A 139 7.01 -13.04 13.17
C ARG A 139 7.35 -12.15 11.97
N ASN A 140 6.34 -11.76 11.20
CA ASN A 140 6.51 -10.92 10.01
C ASN A 140 6.06 -9.46 10.24
N GLU A 141 5.90 -9.04 11.50
CA GLU A 141 5.39 -7.70 11.81
C GLU A 141 6.33 -6.56 11.37
N ASP A 142 7.61 -6.87 11.20
CA ASP A 142 8.63 -5.90 10.78
C ASP A 142 9.00 -6.03 9.30
N ASP A 143 8.39 -6.98 8.59
CA ASP A 143 8.58 -7.11 7.14
C ASP A 143 8.08 -5.85 6.44
N ARG A 144 8.90 -5.34 5.51
CA ARG A 144 8.58 -4.12 4.77
C ARG A 144 8.87 -4.30 3.29
N VAL A 145 7.97 -3.78 2.49
CA VAL A 145 8.15 -3.65 1.05
C VAL A 145 8.05 -2.18 0.69
N PHE A 146 9.14 -1.65 0.16
CA PHE A 146 9.19 -0.30 -0.36
C PHE A 146 9.04 -0.32 -1.87
N ARG A 147 8.25 0.60 -2.41
CA ARG A 147 8.11 0.78 -3.85
C ARG A 147 8.26 2.24 -4.20
N LEU A 148 9.08 2.52 -5.20
CA LEU A 148 9.20 3.83 -5.81
C LEU A 148 8.63 3.77 -7.21
N ARG A 149 7.77 4.71 -7.55
CA ARG A 149 7.31 4.91 -8.92
C ARG A 149 7.52 6.35 -9.36
N LEU A 150 8.15 6.51 -10.50
CA LEU A 150 8.33 7.79 -11.17
C LEU A 150 7.69 7.72 -12.54
N LEU A 151 6.72 8.58 -12.78
CA LEU A 151 6.04 8.71 -14.07
C LEU A 151 6.20 10.15 -14.53
N GLY A 152 6.82 10.33 -15.69
CA GLY A 152 7.06 11.65 -16.26
C GLY A 152 6.75 11.69 -17.74
N ASN A 153 6.26 12.85 -18.19
CA ASN A 153 6.09 13.15 -19.60
C ASN A 153 6.44 14.61 -19.82
N VAL A 154 7.25 14.88 -20.84
CA VAL A 154 7.51 16.22 -21.37
C VAL A 154 6.97 16.30 -22.79
N PHE A 155 6.40 17.44 -23.15
CA PHE A 155 5.88 17.67 -24.49
C PHE A 155 6.22 19.06 -24.98
N ALA A 156 6.30 19.18 -26.28
CA ALA A 156 6.38 20.45 -27.00
C ALA A 156 5.33 20.44 -28.10
N ASN A 157 4.56 21.51 -28.20
CA ASN A 157 3.59 21.74 -29.26
C ASN A 157 3.93 23.03 -29.96
N TYR A 158 4.14 22.97 -31.26
CA TYR A 158 4.48 24.13 -32.09
C TYR A 158 3.39 24.38 -33.14
N GLU A 159 2.80 25.57 -33.11
CA GLU A 159 1.79 26.03 -34.05
C GLU A 159 2.52 26.67 -35.27
N ILE A 160 2.52 25.95 -36.39
CA ILE A 160 3.12 26.40 -37.65
C ILE A 160 2.22 27.45 -38.29
N THR A 161 0.92 27.14 -38.36
CA THR A 161 -0.15 28.04 -38.81
C THR A 161 -1.34 27.90 -37.86
N PRO A 162 -2.37 28.77 -37.92
CA PRO A 162 -3.57 28.62 -37.08
C PRO A 162 -4.27 27.28 -37.26
N GLU A 163 -4.12 26.63 -38.42
CA GLU A 163 -4.77 25.36 -38.76
C GLU A 163 -3.84 24.14 -38.61
N LEU A 164 -2.52 24.36 -38.42
CA LEU A 164 -1.54 23.28 -38.38
C LEU A 164 -0.61 23.41 -37.17
N SER A 165 -0.60 22.39 -36.35
CA SER A 165 0.36 22.24 -35.24
C SER A 165 1.08 20.91 -35.27
N VAL A 166 2.27 20.88 -34.69
CA VAL A 166 3.08 19.66 -34.50
C VAL A 166 3.34 19.50 -33.01
N ARG A 167 3.04 18.33 -32.50
CA ARG A 167 3.30 17.97 -31.10
C ARG A 167 4.26 16.79 -31.01
N SER A 168 5.30 16.94 -30.19
CA SER A 168 6.20 15.87 -29.80
C SER A 168 6.08 15.64 -28.27
N SER A 169 6.13 14.40 -27.84
CA SER A 169 6.13 14.07 -26.43
C SER A 169 7.05 12.88 -26.14
N PHE A 170 7.69 12.94 -24.97
CA PHE A 170 8.53 11.88 -24.45
C PHE A 170 8.11 11.54 -23.03
N GLY A 171 7.87 10.26 -22.75
CA GLY A 171 7.41 9.79 -21.45
C GLY A 171 8.31 8.71 -20.87
N VAL A 172 8.40 8.67 -19.54
CA VAL A 172 9.16 7.68 -18.75
C VAL A 172 8.29 7.15 -17.63
N ASP A 173 8.27 5.81 -17.45
CA ASP A 173 7.67 5.13 -16.28
C ASP A 173 8.75 4.22 -15.67
N VAL A 174 9.22 4.58 -14.49
CA VAL A 174 10.22 3.83 -13.71
C VAL A 174 9.56 3.29 -12.46
N ARG A 175 9.80 2.00 -12.18
CA ARG A 175 9.31 1.29 -10.99
C ARG A 175 10.46 0.54 -10.36
N GLY A 176 10.59 0.66 -9.04
CA GLY A 176 11.59 -0.02 -8.24
C GLY A 176 11.06 -0.44 -6.87
#